data_fd413c4a77c1668756dec9aa0cb49934
#
_entry.id   fd413c4a77c1668756dec9aa0cb49934
#
_cell.length_a   1.000
_cell.length_b   1.000
_cell.length_c   1.000
_cell.angle_alpha   90.00
_cell.angle_beta   90.00
_cell.angle_gamma   90.00
#
_symmetry.space_group_name_H-M   'P 1'
#
loop_
_entity.id
_entity.type
_entity.pdbx_description
1 polymer ?
#
loop_
_entity_poly.entity_id
_entity_poly.type
_entity_poly.pdbx_seq_one_letter_code
_entity_poly.pdbx_strand_id
1 'polypeptide(L)'
;MDVVTLGESMVAFLPSRPGRLADAPSFERSIGGAESNVACTLAAAGHTTRWVSRVGTDGFGDHLLEAIGAYGVDVTAVRRDPDRPTGLYFRTAGDRATDAHEVVYHRAGSAASAMSVGNVGEAVPYSGRVLHLTGITAALSPACRDLVRHLLAPRPGRPLVSFDVNHRPLLWRGRDDARMLLELARGADIVFVGADEARAAWGLHDARAVRDALPEPRTVVVKQGADGAIAYDRSSGGAGTATFVPAPRVDVVAHVGAGDAFAAGFLSATLRGLPLRDRLRHGHLTAAAALTVPGDLAAPPARDHADRLVALDEAAWGRLRLGPGWTTRAAAGDDEEVRTP
;
A
#
# COMPACT_ATOMS: atom_id res chain seq x y z
N MET A 1 -10.02 8.88 -14.87
CA MET A 1 -9.04 8.56 -13.81
C MET A 1 -9.24 7.10 -13.43
N ASP A 2 -8.19 6.29 -13.39
CA ASP A 2 -8.31 4.90 -12.95
C ASP A 2 -8.38 4.80 -11.44
N VAL A 3 -7.42 5.41 -10.73
CA VAL A 3 -7.36 5.32 -9.27
C VAL A 3 -7.20 6.70 -8.65
N VAL A 4 -7.98 6.97 -7.62
CA VAL A 4 -7.76 8.07 -6.69
C VAL A 4 -7.32 7.48 -5.36
N THR A 5 -6.24 8.00 -4.78
CA THR A 5 -5.82 7.66 -3.42
C THR A 5 -5.98 8.88 -2.52
N LEU A 6 -6.36 8.67 -1.26
CA LEU A 6 -6.53 9.77 -0.31
C LEU A 6 -5.83 9.43 1.00
N GLY A 7 -4.83 10.24 1.37
CA GLY A 7 -4.11 10.04 2.62
C GLY A 7 -2.86 10.90 2.75
N GLU A 8 -2.14 10.72 3.87
CA GLU A 8 -0.93 11.45 4.17
C GLU A 8 0.29 10.87 3.46
N SER A 9 1.10 11.74 2.87
CA SER A 9 2.49 11.45 2.56
C SER A 9 3.40 12.33 3.42
N MET A 10 4.57 11.81 3.76
CA MET A 10 5.57 12.48 4.59
C MET A 10 6.91 12.48 3.89
N VAL A 11 7.76 13.45 4.22
CA VAL A 11 9.17 13.36 3.84
C VAL A 11 9.87 12.39 4.78
N ALA A 12 10.53 11.40 4.20
CA ALA A 12 11.32 10.39 4.89
C ALA A 12 12.79 10.80 4.91
N PHE A 13 13.42 10.67 6.06
CA PHE A 13 14.85 10.89 6.24
C PHE A 13 15.54 9.58 6.63
N LEU A 14 16.43 9.13 5.76
CA LEU A 14 17.22 7.92 5.94
C LEU A 14 18.67 8.30 6.26
N PRO A 15 19.30 7.74 7.32
CA PRO A 15 20.71 7.98 7.60
C PRO A 15 21.59 7.62 6.41
N SER A 16 22.57 8.45 6.11
CA SER A 16 23.56 8.19 5.05
C SER A 16 24.50 7.02 5.37
N ARG A 17 24.49 6.53 6.60
CA ARG A 17 25.25 5.36 7.06
C ARG A 17 24.40 4.48 7.97
N PRO A 18 24.59 3.15 7.96
CA PRO A 18 23.96 2.26 8.93
C PRO A 18 24.30 2.65 10.38
N GLY A 19 23.35 2.47 11.30
CA GLY A 19 23.51 2.76 12.72
C GLY A 19 22.25 3.39 13.33
N ARG A 20 22.35 3.83 14.59
CA ARG A 20 21.26 4.50 15.30
C ARG A 20 21.00 5.90 14.72
N LEU A 21 19.77 6.37 14.81
CA LEU A 21 19.44 7.74 14.39
C LEU A 21 20.27 8.80 15.09
N ALA A 22 20.57 8.58 16.38
CA ALA A 22 21.38 9.50 17.18
C ALA A 22 22.81 9.71 16.66
N ASP A 23 23.36 8.73 15.94
CA ASP A 23 24.74 8.73 15.47
C ASP A 23 24.84 9.11 13.97
N ALA A 24 23.70 9.41 13.33
CA ALA A 24 23.64 9.72 11.91
C ALA A 24 24.26 11.09 11.59
N PRO A 25 25.34 11.17 10.80
CA PRO A 25 25.99 12.44 10.49
C PRO A 25 25.21 13.28 9.47
N SER A 26 24.39 12.63 8.65
CA SER A 26 23.54 13.25 7.61
C SER A 26 22.42 12.31 7.22
N PHE A 27 21.44 12.84 6.51
CA PHE A 27 20.27 12.09 6.06
C PHE A 27 20.02 12.33 4.58
N GLU A 28 19.63 11.27 3.89
CA GLU A 28 19.07 11.33 2.54
C GLU A 28 17.55 11.52 2.64
N ARG A 29 17.02 12.36 1.73
CA ARG A 29 15.59 12.67 1.68
C ARG A 29 14.89 11.74 0.69
N SER A 30 13.76 11.19 1.11
CA SER A 30 12.85 10.38 0.31
C SER A 30 11.41 10.74 0.62
N ILE A 31 10.47 10.01 0.07
CA ILE A 31 9.03 10.15 0.35
C ILE A 31 8.48 8.84 0.89
N GLY A 32 7.43 8.91 1.70
CA GLY A 32 6.71 7.75 2.18
C GLY A 32 5.31 8.10 2.66
N GLY A 33 4.36 7.28 2.23
CA GLY A 33 2.95 7.37 2.59
C GLY A 33 2.20 6.25 1.90
N ALA A 34 1.37 5.53 2.65
CA ALA A 34 0.74 4.31 2.14
C ALA A 34 -0.05 4.57 0.85
N GLU A 35 -0.89 5.60 0.86
CA GLU A 35 -1.75 5.93 -0.28
C GLU A 35 -0.95 6.54 -1.44
N SER A 36 0.07 7.36 -1.18
CA SER A 36 0.94 7.90 -2.22
C SER A 36 1.83 6.81 -2.83
N ASN A 37 2.29 5.83 -2.04
CA ASN A 37 3.05 4.68 -2.54
C ASN A 37 2.20 3.87 -3.54
N VAL A 38 0.94 3.61 -3.21
CA VAL A 38 -0.01 2.94 -4.13
C VAL A 38 -0.20 3.76 -5.40
N ALA A 39 -0.38 5.09 -5.29
CA ALA A 39 -0.55 5.98 -6.45
C ALA A 39 0.67 5.97 -7.37
N CYS A 40 1.88 6.14 -6.81
CA CYS A 40 3.15 6.13 -7.55
C CYS A 40 3.38 4.78 -8.26
N THR A 41 3.17 3.68 -7.55
CA THR A 41 3.34 2.33 -8.12
C THR A 41 2.36 2.08 -9.27
N LEU A 42 1.09 2.48 -9.13
CA LEU A 42 0.09 2.36 -10.18
C LEU A 42 0.39 3.27 -11.38
N ALA A 43 0.84 4.50 -11.14
CA ALA A 43 1.25 5.41 -12.22
C ALA A 43 2.42 4.83 -13.02
N ALA A 44 3.44 4.31 -12.32
CA ALA A 44 4.57 3.63 -12.96
C ALA A 44 4.15 2.35 -13.74
N ALA A 45 3.06 1.70 -13.33
CA ALA A 45 2.45 0.57 -14.06
C ALA A 45 1.54 1.01 -15.23
N GLY A 46 1.45 2.31 -15.52
CA GLY A 46 0.72 2.88 -16.67
C GLY A 46 -0.76 3.19 -16.42
N HIS A 47 -1.20 3.27 -15.15
CA HIS A 47 -2.55 3.72 -14.81
C HIS A 47 -2.59 5.24 -14.58
N THR A 48 -3.73 5.86 -14.86
CA THR A 48 -3.97 7.26 -14.49
C THR A 48 -4.34 7.34 -13.01
N THR A 49 -3.51 8.02 -12.22
CA THR A 49 -3.67 8.11 -10.76
C THR A 49 -3.72 9.55 -10.28
N ARG A 50 -4.48 9.78 -9.21
CA ARG A 50 -4.55 11.07 -8.51
C ARG A 50 -4.37 10.85 -7.02
N TRP A 51 -3.54 11.69 -6.41
CA TRP A 51 -3.39 11.74 -4.96
C TRP A 51 -4.14 12.92 -4.37
N VAL A 52 -5.00 12.68 -3.39
CA VAL A 52 -5.76 13.68 -2.64
C VAL A 52 -5.17 13.78 -1.24
N SER A 53 -4.72 14.97 -0.86
CA SER A 53 -4.08 15.18 0.44
C SER A 53 -4.07 16.66 0.83
N ARG A 54 -3.41 16.96 1.96
CA ARG A 54 -2.97 18.31 2.35
C ARG A 54 -1.50 18.27 2.76
N VAL A 55 -0.75 19.29 2.36
CA VAL A 55 0.65 19.49 2.73
C VAL A 55 0.84 20.93 3.22
N GLY A 56 1.86 21.18 4.02
CA GLY A 56 2.18 22.56 4.45
C GLY A 56 2.62 23.46 3.29
N THR A 57 2.57 24.78 3.50
CA THR A 57 3.21 25.78 2.61
C THR A 57 4.71 25.89 2.93
N ASP A 58 5.37 24.78 3.09
CA ASP A 58 6.78 24.64 3.43
C ASP A 58 7.54 23.86 2.34
N GLY A 59 8.87 23.92 2.35
CA GLY A 59 9.71 23.24 1.37
C GLY A 59 9.60 21.71 1.35
N PHE A 60 9.06 21.09 2.41
CA PHE A 60 8.78 19.67 2.43
C PHE A 60 7.49 19.33 1.68
N GLY A 61 6.48 20.21 1.79
CA GLY A 61 5.28 20.11 0.96
C GLY A 61 5.58 20.28 -0.52
N ASP A 62 6.47 21.21 -0.90
CA ASP A 62 6.95 21.36 -2.28
C ASP A 62 7.62 20.09 -2.77
N HIS A 63 8.53 19.55 -1.96
CA HIS A 63 9.20 18.28 -2.29
C HIS A 63 8.25 17.11 -2.51
N LEU A 64 7.22 16.95 -1.67
CA LEU A 64 6.24 15.87 -1.86
C LEU A 64 5.49 16.01 -3.18
N LEU A 65 5.04 17.23 -3.52
CA LEU A 65 4.33 17.49 -4.77
C LEU A 65 5.20 17.19 -5.99
N GLU A 66 6.45 17.65 -5.97
CA GLU A 66 7.41 17.41 -7.05
C GLU A 66 7.76 15.93 -7.18
N ALA A 67 8.11 15.27 -6.07
CA ALA A 67 8.55 13.89 -6.08
C ALA A 67 7.43 12.92 -6.48
N ILE A 68 6.22 13.10 -5.94
CA ILE A 68 5.05 12.26 -6.28
C ILE A 68 4.62 12.55 -7.72
N GLY A 69 4.60 13.82 -8.13
CA GLY A 69 4.29 14.22 -9.51
C GLY A 69 5.27 13.64 -10.53
N ALA A 70 6.54 13.48 -10.18
CA ALA A 70 7.55 12.87 -11.05
C ALA A 70 7.27 11.40 -11.41
N TYR A 71 6.48 10.68 -10.59
CA TYR A 71 5.96 9.35 -10.94
C TYR A 71 4.79 9.38 -11.92
N GLY A 72 4.31 10.57 -12.32
CA GLY A 72 3.14 10.72 -13.19
C GLY A 72 1.80 10.74 -12.44
N VAL A 73 1.81 10.91 -11.13
CA VAL A 73 0.61 11.06 -10.30
C VAL A 73 0.07 12.49 -10.44
N ASP A 74 -1.22 12.64 -10.66
CA ASP A 74 -1.89 13.93 -10.61
C ASP A 74 -1.99 14.43 -9.15
N VAL A 75 -1.24 15.45 -8.83
CA VAL A 75 -1.17 16.11 -7.51
C VAL A 75 -2.01 17.40 -7.44
N THR A 76 -2.77 17.75 -8.47
CA THR A 76 -3.55 19.01 -8.54
C THR A 76 -4.65 19.11 -7.47
N ALA A 77 -5.06 17.97 -6.90
CA ALA A 77 -6.03 17.91 -5.81
C ALA A 77 -5.42 18.03 -4.42
N VAL A 78 -4.10 18.18 -4.30
CA VAL A 78 -3.43 18.38 -3.01
C VAL A 78 -3.56 19.83 -2.60
N ARG A 79 -4.08 20.07 -1.39
CA ARG A 79 -4.26 21.41 -0.84
C ARG A 79 -3.07 21.83 0.01
N ARG A 80 -2.69 23.10 -0.11
CA ARG A 80 -1.66 23.73 0.73
C ARG A 80 -2.31 24.27 2.01
N ASP A 81 -1.68 24.01 3.14
CA ASP A 81 -2.10 24.51 4.44
C ASP A 81 -1.09 25.53 4.98
N PRO A 82 -1.47 26.80 5.17
CA PRO A 82 -0.55 27.83 5.65
C PRO A 82 -0.23 27.72 7.14
N ASP A 83 -1.08 27.04 7.90
CA ASP A 83 -1.01 27.02 9.37
C ASP A 83 -0.45 25.72 9.94
N ARG A 84 -0.27 24.68 9.09
CA ARG A 84 0.15 23.35 9.53
C ARG A 84 1.34 22.85 8.71
N PRO A 85 2.33 22.21 9.38
CA PRO A 85 3.50 21.69 8.69
C PRO A 85 3.19 20.43 7.89
N THR A 86 4.04 20.13 6.92
CA THR A 86 4.14 18.83 6.29
C THR A 86 4.68 17.79 7.28
N GLY A 87 4.10 16.60 7.32
CA GLY A 87 4.57 15.50 8.15
C GLY A 87 5.95 15.00 7.73
N LEU A 88 6.76 14.63 8.72
CA LEU A 88 8.11 14.08 8.52
C LEU A 88 8.28 12.79 9.31
N TYR A 89 9.20 11.93 8.88
CA TYR A 89 9.70 10.85 9.72
C TYR A 89 11.17 10.52 9.42
N PHE A 90 11.82 9.98 10.43
CA PHE A 90 13.18 9.47 10.35
C PHE A 90 13.13 7.97 10.56
N ARG A 91 13.87 7.21 9.77
CA ARG A 91 14.01 5.77 9.99
C ARG A 91 15.39 5.28 9.64
N THR A 92 15.90 4.34 10.41
CA THR A 92 17.09 3.59 10.02
C THR A 92 16.75 2.59 8.91
N ALA A 93 17.72 2.26 8.07
CA ALA A 93 17.65 1.04 7.28
C ALA A 93 17.67 -0.14 8.26
N GLY A 94 16.74 -1.09 8.12
CA GLY A 94 16.76 -2.30 8.96
C GLY A 94 18.12 -2.99 8.81
N ASP A 95 18.81 -3.21 9.93
CA ASP A 95 20.04 -4.00 9.94
C ASP A 95 19.64 -5.48 9.77
N ARG A 96 20.19 -6.12 8.73
CA ARG A 96 20.01 -7.57 8.48
C ARG A 96 20.47 -8.44 9.68
N ALA A 97 21.35 -7.90 10.53
CA ALA A 97 21.92 -8.64 11.64
C ALA A 97 21.11 -8.51 12.95
N THR A 98 20.31 -7.47 13.12
CA THR A 98 19.70 -7.16 14.43
C THR A 98 18.18 -7.01 14.42
N ASP A 99 17.50 -7.02 13.26
CA ASP A 99 16.05 -6.71 13.11
C ASP A 99 15.62 -5.37 13.78
N ALA A 100 16.57 -4.63 14.35
CA ALA A 100 16.33 -3.39 15.06
C ALA A 100 16.29 -2.25 14.06
N HIS A 101 15.13 -1.63 13.92
CA HIS A 101 15.00 -0.37 13.19
C HIS A 101 14.33 0.67 14.08
N GLU A 102 14.85 1.89 14.02
CA GLU A 102 14.24 3.04 14.69
C GLU A 102 13.36 3.78 13.68
N VAL A 103 12.16 4.18 14.11
CA VAL A 103 11.30 5.09 13.34
C VAL A 103 10.80 6.18 14.27
N VAL A 104 11.05 7.44 13.92
CA VAL A 104 10.59 8.60 14.67
C VAL A 104 9.70 9.46 13.79
N TYR A 105 8.46 9.64 14.20
CA TYR A 105 7.46 10.41 13.45
C TYR A 105 7.29 11.82 14.01
N HIS A 106 7.32 12.81 13.13
CA HIS A 106 6.96 14.20 13.38
C HIS A 106 5.74 14.55 12.51
N ARG A 107 4.56 14.04 12.87
CA ARG A 107 3.32 14.17 12.09
C ARG A 107 2.11 14.66 12.91
N ALA A 108 2.27 14.82 14.22
CA ALA A 108 1.18 15.32 15.05
C ALA A 108 0.83 16.76 14.62
N GLY A 109 -0.46 16.99 14.29
CA GLY A 109 -0.89 18.29 13.79
C GLY A 109 -0.45 18.63 12.36
N SER A 110 0.02 17.66 11.56
CA SER A 110 0.36 17.85 10.16
C SER A 110 -0.81 18.41 9.34
N ALA A 111 -0.51 19.01 8.20
CA ALA A 111 -1.52 19.50 7.26
C ALA A 111 -2.49 18.36 6.85
N ALA A 112 -1.98 17.15 6.61
CA ALA A 112 -2.81 16.00 6.28
C ALA A 112 -3.78 15.62 7.40
N SER A 113 -3.41 15.79 8.68
CA SER A 113 -4.30 15.52 9.82
C SER A 113 -5.51 16.45 9.90
N ALA A 114 -5.52 17.54 9.12
CA ALA A 114 -6.64 18.48 9.02
C ALA A 114 -7.63 18.17 7.87
N MET A 115 -7.44 17.08 7.14
CA MET A 115 -8.43 16.62 6.15
C MET A 115 -9.76 16.31 6.84
N SER A 116 -10.85 16.71 6.19
CA SER A 116 -12.21 16.55 6.71
C SER A 116 -13.22 16.48 5.58
N VAL A 117 -14.44 16.04 5.86
CA VAL A 117 -15.54 16.05 4.89
C VAL A 117 -15.74 17.44 4.31
N GLY A 118 -15.66 18.49 5.15
CA GLY A 118 -15.92 19.88 4.73
C GLY A 118 -14.86 20.46 3.80
N ASN A 119 -13.60 19.97 3.84
CA ASN A 119 -12.52 20.54 3.03
C ASN A 119 -12.02 19.62 1.90
N VAL A 120 -12.37 18.35 1.88
CA VAL A 120 -12.07 17.43 0.79
C VAL A 120 -13.26 17.27 -0.15
N GLY A 121 -14.47 17.06 0.40
CA GLY A 121 -15.67 16.74 -0.37
C GLY A 121 -15.61 15.35 -1.00
N GLU A 122 -16.55 15.05 -1.88
CA GLU A 122 -16.67 13.72 -2.54
C GLU A 122 -16.27 13.75 -4.01
N ALA A 123 -16.46 14.87 -4.68
CA ALA A 123 -16.33 14.96 -6.14
C ALA A 123 -14.95 14.51 -6.63
N VAL A 124 -13.89 14.87 -5.94
CA VAL A 124 -12.52 14.49 -6.31
C VAL A 124 -12.20 13.05 -5.92
N PRO A 125 -12.42 12.60 -4.67
CA PRO A 125 -12.22 11.20 -4.29
C PRO A 125 -12.99 10.21 -5.19
N TYR A 126 -14.20 10.56 -5.62
CA TYR A 126 -15.04 9.69 -6.45
C TYR A 126 -14.83 9.85 -7.97
N SER A 127 -13.86 10.64 -8.39
CA SER A 127 -13.58 10.85 -9.82
C SER A 127 -12.87 9.69 -10.52
N GLY A 128 -12.43 8.68 -9.76
CA GLY A 128 -11.76 7.48 -10.27
C GLY A 128 -12.69 6.27 -10.39
N ARG A 129 -12.21 5.21 -11.05
CA ARG A 129 -12.84 3.88 -11.03
C ARG A 129 -12.65 3.18 -9.69
N VAL A 130 -11.53 3.46 -9.02
CA VAL A 130 -11.18 2.96 -7.68
C VAL A 130 -10.81 4.13 -6.80
N LEU A 131 -11.32 4.14 -5.57
CA LEU A 131 -10.82 4.96 -4.46
C LEU A 131 -10.05 4.06 -3.50
N HIS A 132 -8.79 4.37 -3.23
CA HIS A 132 -7.97 3.64 -2.26
C HIS A 132 -7.74 4.47 -1.00
N LEU A 133 -8.02 3.87 0.15
CA LEU A 133 -7.92 4.45 1.49
C LEU A 133 -7.17 3.49 2.42
N THR A 134 -6.65 4.00 3.53
CA THR A 134 -6.04 3.16 4.56
C THR A 134 -6.50 3.50 5.98
N GLY A 135 -6.27 2.58 6.91
CA GLY A 135 -6.46 2.80 8.34
C GLY A 135 -5.52 3.87 8.91
N ILE A 136 -4.37 4.13 8.26
CA ILE A 136 -3.46 5.21 8.71
C ILE A 136 -4.15 6.56 8.61
N THR A 137 -4.76 6.88 7.47
CA THR A 137 -5.45 8.16 7.29
C THR A 137 -6.59 8.34 8.28
N ALA A 138 -7.37 7.29 8.57
CA ALA A 138 -8.43 7.34 9.59
C ALA A 138 -7.90 7.61 11.01
N ALA A 139 -6.66 7.23 11.29
CA ALA A 139 -6.04 7.39 12.61
C ALA A 139 -5.38 8.76 12.83
N LEU A 140 -5.23 9.59 11.81
CA LEU A 140 -4.55 10.90 11.92
C LEU A 140 -5.29 11.88 12.84
N SER A 141 -6.62 11.88 12.78
CA SER A 141 -7.46 12.74 13.59
C SER A 141 -8.93 12.26 13.57
N PRO A 142 -9.77 12.72 14.50
CA PRO A 142 -11.22 12.49 14.45
C PRO A 142 -11.84 12.95 13.12
N ALA A 143 -11.43 14.12 12.59
CA ALA A 143 -11.92 14.65 11.31
C ALA A 143 -11.53 13.77 10.11
N CYS A 144 -10.31 13.24 10.09
CA CYS A 144 -9.86 12.28 9.07
C CYS A 144 -10.66 10.96 9.17
N ARG A 145 -10.94 10.49 10.39
CA ARG A 145 -11.76 9.28 10.61
C ARG A 145 -13.17 9.46 10.07
N ASP A 146 -13.80 10.61 10.36
CA ASP A 146 -15.13 10.92 9.86
C ASP A 146 -15.14 11.07 8.33
N LEU A 147 -14.08 11.63 7.74
CA LEU A 147 -13.90 11.69 6.30
C LEU A 147 -13.81 10.28 5.69
N VAL A 148 -12.96 9.41 6.23
CA VAL A 148 -12.82 8.03 5.74
C VAL A 148 -14.14 7.27 5.89
N ARG A 149 -14.82 7.38 7.04
CA ARG A 149 -16.15 6.77 7.24
C ARG A 149 -17.17 7.30 6.22
N HIS A 150 -17.16 8.59 5.95
CA HIS A 150 -18.05 9.22 4.97
C HIS A 150 -17.81 8.69 3.56
N LEU A 151 -16.54 8.54 3.14
CA LEU A 151 -16.17 8.01 1.82
C LEU A 151 -16.42 6.50 1.69
N LEU A 152 -16.41 5.76 2.78
CA LEU A 152 -16.75 4.33 2.81
C LEU A 152 -18.26 4.07 2.80
N ALA A 153 -19.09 5.04 3.14
CA ALA A 153 -20.53 4.87 3.23
C ALA A 153 -21.13 4.45 1.87
N PRO A 154 -21.99 3.42 1.83
CA PRO A 154 -22.67 3.00 0.59
C PRO A 154 -23.53 4.12 0.03
N ARG A 155 -23.38 4.40 -1.28
CA ARG A 155 -24.22 5.37 -2.00
C ARG A 155 -24.20 5.13 -3.50
N PRO A 156 -25.24 5.55 -4.24
CA PRO A 156 -25.25 5.48 -5.70
C PRO A 156 -24.07 6.25 -6.32
N GLY A 157 -23.43 5.67 -7.33
CA GLY A 157 -22.33 6.32 -8.05
C GLY A 157 -20.98 6.33 -7.31
N ARG A 158 -20.87 5.73 -6.12
CA ARG A 158 -19.59 5.51 -5.44
C ARG A 158 -18.69 4.60 -6.30
N PRO A 159 -17.39 4.94 -6.52
CA PRO A 159 -16.46 4.03 -7.18
C PRO A 159 -16.24 2.76 -6.35
N LEU A 160 -15.55 1.78 -6.92
CA LEU A 160 -15.02 0.67 -6.13
C LEU A 160 -14.10 1.22 -5.04
N VAL A 161 -14.40 0.94 -3.77
CA VAL A 161 -13.55 1.40 -2.67
C VAL A 161 -12.68 0.27 -2.15
N SER A 162 -11.36 0.50 -2.17
CA SER A 162 -10.33 -0.34 -1.62
C SER A 162 -9.84 0.23 -0.29
N PHE A 163 -9.70 -0.61 0.72
CA PHE A 163 -9.21 -0.22 2.05
C PHE A 163 -8.10 -1.17 2.52
N ASP A 164 -6.91 -0.64 2.77
CA ASP A 164 -5.86 -1.38 3.48
C ASP A 164 -5.95 -1.06 4.97
N VAL A 165 -6.15 -2.08 5.78
CA VAL A 165 -6.23 -1.96 7.24
C VAL A 165 -5.00 -1.25 7.80
N ASN A 166 -3.84 -1.60 7.31
CA ASN A 166 -2.57 -0.94 7.55
C ASN A 166 -2.40 -0.50 9.02
N HIS A 167 -2.69 -1.45 9.93
CA HIS A 167 -2.75 -1.20 11.37
C HIS A 167 -1.38 -0.75 11.89
N ARG A 168 -1.37 0.37 12.60
CA ARG A 168 -0.18 0.92 13.28
C ARG A 168 -0.50 1.10 14.77
N PRO A 169 0.02 0.24 15.67
CA PRO A 169 -0.31 0.30 17.10
C PRO A 169 -0.05 1.66 17.74
N LEU A 170 0.91 2.44 17.23
CA LEU A 170 1.20 3.78 17.72
C LEU A 170 0.13 4.82 17.38
N LEU A 171 -0.69 4.59 16.36
CA LEU A 171 -1.76 5.48 15.94
C LEU A 171 -3.12 5.06 16.51
N TRP A 172 -3.32 3.74 16.73
CA TRP A 172 -4.54 3.14 17.22
C TRP A 172 -4.37 2.73 18.69
N ARG A 173 -4.55 3.68 19.64
CA ARG A 173 -4.31 3.48 21.10
C ARG A 173 -5.57 3.54 21.96
N GLY A 174 -6.71 3.88 21.39
CA GLY A 174 -7.97 3.99 22.09
C GLY A 174 -8.62 2.63 22.35
N ARG A 175 -9.47 2.54 23.38
CA ARG A 175 -10.19 1.30 23.71
C ARG A 175 -11.10 0.80 22.60
N ASP A 176 -11.70 1.72 21.83
CA ASP A 176 -12.65 1.40 20.77
C ASP A 176 -12.02 1.35 19.39
N ASP A 177 -10.72 1.60 19.28
CA ASP A 177 -10.02 1.75 18.00
C ASP A 177 -10.06 0.48 17.15
N ALA A 178 -9.91 -0.69 17.78
CA ALA A 178 -10.00 -1.99 17.09
C ALA A 178 -11.37 -2.19 16.42
N ARG A 179 -12.45 -1.83 17.14
CA ARG A 179 -13.83 -1.91 16.62
C ARG A 179 -14.05 -0.90 15.50
N MET A 180 -13.59 0.32 15.66
CA MET A 180 -13.70 1.36 14.63
C MET A 180 -12.97 0.97 13.35
N LEU A 181 -11.75 0.43 13.47
CA LEU A 181 -10.99 -0.02 12.32
C LEU A 181 -11.69 -1.15 11.56
N LEU A 182 -12.32 -2.09 12.30
CA LEU A 182 -13.11 -3.15 11.73
C LEU A 182 -14.37 -2.61 11.01
N GLU A 183 -15.07 -1.65 11.62
CA GLU A 183 -16.23 -1.00 11.02
C GLU A 183 -15.88 -0.26 9.73
N LEU A 184 -14.73 0.43 9.69
CA LEU A 184 -14.23 1.07 8.48
C LEU A 184 -13.93 0.03 7.38
N ALA A 185 -13.24 -1.05 7.72
CA ALA A 185 -12.93 -2.11 6.78
C ALA A 185 -14.20 -2.75 6.17
N ARG A 186 -15.27 -2.92 6.96
CA ARG A 186 -16.57 -3.43 6.51
C ARG A 186 -17.24 -2.54 5.46
N GLY A 187 -16.96 -1.24 5.46
CA GLY A 187 -17.52 -0.29 4.47
C GLY A 187 -16.86 -0.36 3.08
N ALA A 188 -15.76 -1.10 2.91
CA ALA A 188 -15.04 -1.20 1.65
C ALA A 188 -15.55 -2.36 0.76
N ASP A 189 -15.25 -2.30 -0.54
CA ASP A 189 -15.52 -3.38 -1.49
C ASP A 189 -14.38 -4.39 -1.54
N ILE A 190 -13.12 -3.89 -1.43
CA ILE A 190 -11.90 -4.70 -1.34
C ILE A 190 -11.19 -4.31 -0.06
N VAL A 191 -10.85 -5.30 0.77
CA VAL A 191 -10.05 -5.10 1.99
C VAL A 191 -8.74 -5.84 1.88
N PHE A 192 -7.64 -5.15 2.18
CA PHE A 192 -6.33 -5.74 2.41
C PHE A 192 -6.03 -5.71 3.90
N VAL A 193 -5.46 -6.80 4.42
CA VAL A 193 -5.01 -6.88 5.81
C VAL A 193 -3.85 -7.86 5.94
N GLY A 194 -2.83 -7.52 6.73
CA GLY A 194 -1.80 -8.47 7.14
C GLY A 194 -2.32 -9.44 8.21
N ALA A 195 -1.88 -10.68 8.21
CA ALA A 195 -2.24 -11.64 9.23
C ALA A 195 -1.75 -11.21 10.63
N ASP A 196 -0.58 -10.58 10.70
CA ASP A 196 -0.03 -9.95 11.91
C ASP A 196 -0.83 -8.72 12.35
N GLU A 197 -1.29 -7.91 11.40
CA GLU A 197 -2.18 -6.77 11.66
C GLU A 197 -3.53 -7.22 12.21
N ALA A 198 -4.15 -8.25 11.62
CA ALA A 198 -5.42 -8.81 12.09
C ALA A 198 -5.30 -9.38 13.50
N ARG A 199 -4.17 -10.03 13.79
CA ARG A 199 -3.87 -10.55 15.13
C ARG A 199 -3.69 -9.39 16.13
N ALA A 200 -2.93 -8.38 15.77
CA ALA A 200 -2.64 -7.24 16.65
C ALA A 200 -3.88 -6.38 16.90
N ALA A 201 -4.68 -6.10 15.86
CA ALA A 201 -5.83 -5.23 15.94
C ALA A 201 -7.07 -5.93 16.53
N TRP A 202 -7.30 -7.19 16.15
CA TRP A 202 -8.58 -7.87 16.41
C TRP A 202 -8.46 -9.21 17.13
N GLY A 203 -7.24 -9.69 17.40
CA GLY A 203 -7.02 -11.02 18.00
C GLY A 203 -7.38 -12.18 17.06
N LEU A 204 -7.46 -11.95 15.75
CA LEU A 204 -7.79 -12.96 14.75
C LEU A 204 -6.51 -13.67 14.28
N HIS A 205 -6.49 -14.99 14.36
CA HIS A 205 -5.26 -15.78 14.16
C HIS A 205 -5.19 -16.50 12.82
N ASP A 206 -6.29 -16.58 12.09
CA ASP A 206 -6.35 -17.23 10.78
C ASP A 206 -7.16 -16.42 9.77
N ALA A 207 -6.92 -16.67 8.48
CA ALA A 207 -7.53 -15.91 7.40
C ALA A 207 -9.06 -16.12 7.31
N ARG A 208 -9.57 -17.27 7.75
CA ARG A 208 -11.01 -17.55 7.78
C ARG A 208 -11.70 -16.71 8.84
N ALA A 209 -11.12 -16.64 10.05
CA ALA A 209 -11.63 -15.77 11.12
C ALA A 209 -11.68 -14.30 10.67
N VAL A 210 -10.66 -13.83 9.92
CA VAL A 210 -10.66 -12.50 9.32
C VAL A 210 -11.82 -12.35 8.31
N ARG A 211 -12.03 -13.35 7.44
CA ARG A 211 -13.14 -13.33 6.50
C ARG A 211 -14.51 -13.33 7.20
N ASP A 212 -14.66 -14.09 8.26
CA ASP A 212 -15.92 -14.17 9.02
C ASP A 212 -16.18 -12.84 9.78
N ALA A 213 -15.15 -12.15 10.22
CA ALA A 213 -15.25 -10.82 10.83
C ALA A 213 -15.56 -9.69 9.81
N LEU A 214 -15.30 -9.91 8.52
CA LEU A 214 -15.52 -8.98 7.41
C LEU A 214 -16.56 -9.55 6.41
N PRO A 215 -17.83 -9.71 6.79
CA PRO A 215 -18.82 -10.32 5.91
C PRO A 215 -19.29 -9.40 4.77
N GLU A 216 -19.18 -8.07 4.91
CA GLU A 216 -19.69 -7.10 3.94
C GLU A 216 -18.79 -6.94 2.70
N PRO A 217 -17.45 -6.83 2.79
CA PRO A 217 -16.59 -6.65 1.64
C PRO A 217 -16.75 -7.77 0.61
N ARG A 218 -16.82 -7.38 -0.66
CA ARG A 218 -16.85 -8.32 -1.79
C ARG A 218 -15.58 -9.17 -1.83
N THR A 219 -14.44 -8.55 -1.63
CA THR A 219 -13.13 -9.21 -1.66
C THR A 219 -12.36 -8.89 -0.38
N VAL A 220 -11.89 -9.94 0.32
CA VAL A 220 -10.99 -9.81 1.48
C VAL A 220 -9.69 -10.51 1.15
N VAL A 221 -8.58 -9.78 1.21
CA VAL A 221 -7.23 -10.27 0.94
C VAL A 221 -6.43 -10.26 2.23
N VAL A 222 -6.04 -11.45 2.70
CA VAL A 222 -5.19 -11.62 3.88
C VAL A 222 -3.76 -11.91 3.44
N LYS A 223 -2.86 -10.95 3.70
CA LYS A 223 -1.42 -11.04 3.40
C LYS A 223 -0.74 -11.82 4.52
N GLN A 224 0.03 -12.87 4.19
CA GLN A 224 0.69 -13.78 5.15
C GLN A 224 2.22 -13.71 5.02
N GLY A 225 2.75 -12.55 4.62
CA GLY A 225 4.18 -12.34 4.46
C GLY A 225 4.81 -13.28 3.43
N ALA A 226 5.87 -13.97 3.83
CA ALA A 226 6.60 -14.91 2.97
C ALA A 226 5.81 -16.19 2.62
N ASP A 227 4.77 -16.52 3.38
CA ASP A 227 3.94 -17.71 3.10
C ASP A 227 3.04 -17.47 1.88
N GLY A 228 2.59 -16.24 1.65
CA GLY A 228 1.73 -15.91 0.51
C GLY A 228 0.58 -14.98 0.85
N ALA A 229 -0.51 -15.10 0.10
CA ALA A 229 -1.75 -14.38 0.37
C ALA A 229 -2.96 -15.22 -0.02
N ILE A 230 -4.03 -15.08 0.76
CA ILE A 230 -5.32 -15.69 0.47
C ILE A 230 -6.36 -14.60 0.20
N ALA A 231 -7.12 -14.74 -0.86
CA ALA A 231 -8.25 -13.87 -1.17
C ALA A 231 -9.56 -14.65 -1.12
N TYR A 232 -10.55 -14.05 -0.49
CA TYR A 232 -11.94 -14.52 -0.47
C TYR A 232 -12.76 -13.58 -1.35
N ASP A 233 -13.44 -14.12 -2.37
CA ASP A 233 -14.25 -13.32 -3.31
C ASP A 233 -15.69 -13.85 -3.37
N ARG A 234 -16.65 -12.95 -3.23
CA ARG A 234 -18.10 -13.21 -3.29
C ARG A 234 -18.74 -12.77 -4.62
N SER A 235 -17.94 -12.41 -5.62
CA SER A 235 -18.47 -11.90 -6.90
C SER A 235 -19.43 -12.84 -7.60
N SER A 236 -19.30 -14.15 -7.34
CA SER A 236 -20.04 -15.22 -8.05
C SER A 236 -21.36 -15.62 -7.39
N GLY A 237 -21.78 -14.96 -6.30
CA GLY A 237 -22.97 -15.34 -5.53
C GLY A 237 -22.82 -16.72 -4.85
N GLY A 238 -23.00 -16.79 -3.53
CA GLY A 238 -22.84 -18.02 -2.74
C GLY A 238 -21.80 -17.88 -1.63
N ALA A 239 -21.25 -19.01 -1.15
CA ALA A 239 -20.31 -19.04 -0.03
C ALA A 239 -18.96 -18.33 -0.28
N GLY A 240 -18.74 -17.83 -1.50
CA GLY A 240 -17.48 -17.22 -1.93
C GLY A 240 -16.39 -18.26 -2.23
N THR A 241 -15.45 -17.88 -3.10
CA THR A 241 -14.26 -18.68 -3.40
C THR A 241 -13.08 -18.21 -2.60
N ALA A 242 -12.32 -19.14 -2.01
CA ALA A 242 -11.01 -18.87 -1.40
C ALA A 242 -9.92 -19.25 -2.40
N THR A 243 -9.01 -18.31 -2.68
CA THR A 243 -7.86 -18.56 -3.55
C THR A 243 -6.60 -18.22 -2.78
N PHE A 244 -5.74 -19.19 -2.58
CA PHE A 244 -4.41 -18.99 -2.00
C PHE A 244 -3.35 -18.98 -3.10
N VAL A 245 -2.38 -18.06 -2.97
CA VAL A 245 -1.20 -18.01 -3.84
C VAL A 245 0.04 -17.87 -2.95
N PRO A 246 1.00 -18.81 -3.03
CA PRO A 246 2.25 -18.70 -2.29
C PRO A 246 3.08 -17.51 -2.81
N ALA A 247 3.82 -16.84 -1.92
CA ALA A 247 4.75 -15.80 -2.32
C ALA A 247 5.95 -16.41 -3.07
N PRO A 248 6.49 -15.73 -4.10
CA PRO A 248 7.78 -16.11 -4.66
C PRO A 248 8.89 -15.91 -3.63
N ARG A 249 10.01 -16.62 -3.80
CA ARG A 249 11.18 -16.39 -2.95
C ARG A 249 11.85 -15.07 -3.37
N VAL A 250 12.14 -14.21 -2.41
CA VAL A 250 12.70 -12.88 -2.66
C VAL A 250 14.00 -12.69 -1.88
N ASP A 251 15.04 -12.20 -2.56
CA ASP A 251 16.27 -11.74 -1.90
C ASP A 251 16.02 -10.32 -1.36
N VAL A 252 15.56 -10.24 -0.12
CA VAL A 252 15.07 -9.00 0.50
C VAL A 252 16.20 -8.03 0.77
N VAL A 253 16.05 -6.79 0.29
CA VAL A 253 16.91 -5.63 0.59
C VAL A 253 16.30 -4.77 1.68
N ALA A 254 14.98 -4.49 1.60
CA ALA A 254 14.23 -3.75 2.61
C ALA A 254 12.80 -4.26 2.72
N HIS A 255 12.23 -4.26 3.93
CA HIS A 255 10.86 -4.75 4.17
C HIS A 255 9.77 -3.66 4.00
N VAL A 256 10.15 -2.43 3.68
CA VAL A 256 9.24 -1.28 3.65
C VAL A 256 8.52 -1.17 2.30
N GLY A 257 7.26 -0.71 2.32
CA GLY A 257 6.46 -0.48 1.10
C GLY A 257 5.87 -1.73 0.44
N ALA A 258 6.26 -2.94 0.86
CA ALA A 258 5.80 -4.19 0.24
C ALA A 258 4.27 -4.38 0.30
N GLY A 259 3.63 -3.95 1.40
CA GLY A 259 2.17 -4.00 1.56
C GLY A 259 1.45 -3.11 0.57
N ASP A 260 1.91 -1.86 0.44
CA ASP A 260 1.36 -0.87 -0.48
C ASP A 260 1.57 -1.31 -1.94
N ALA A 261 2.77 -1.81 -2.25
CA ALA A 261 3.10 -2.36 -3.55
C ALA A 261 2.23 -3.57 -3.90
N PHE A 262 1.97 -4.48 -2.94
CA PHE A 262 1.03 -5.59 -3.13
C PHE A 262 -0.36 -5.08 -3.48
N ALA A 263 -0.89 -4.11 -2.73
CA ALA A 263 -2.19 -3.51 -3.00
C ALA A 263 -2.24 -2.88 -4.39
N ALA A 264 -1.19 -2.15 -4.79
CA ALA A 264 -1.09 -1.56 -6.13
C ALA A 264 -1.10 -2.61 -7.24
N GLY A 265 -0.32 -3.67 -7.14
CA GLY A 265 -0.30 -4.77 -8.11
C GLY A 265 -1.65 -5.49 -8.22
N PHE A 266 -2.29 -5.76 -7.09
CA PHE A 266 -3.63 -6.36 -7.05
C PHE A 266 -4.68 -5.44 -7.68
N LEU A 267 -4.66 -4.14 -7.39
CA LEU A 267 -5.59 -3.15 -7.96
C LEU A 267 -5.35 -2.96 -9.46
N SER A 268 -4.09 -2.94 -9.91
CA SER A 268 -3.74 -2.92 -11.34
C SER A 268 -4.38 -4.08 -12.08
N ALA A 269 -4.24 -5.30 -11.57
CA ALA A 269 -4.83 -6.50 -12.14
C ALA A 269 -6.37 -6.50 -12.06
N THR A 270 -6.94 -5.91 -11.00
CA THR A 270 -8.39 -5.71 -10.84
C THR A 270 -8.95 -4.78 -11.91
N LEU A 271 -8.30 -3.65 -12.18
CA LEU A 271 -8.67 -2.70 -13.23
C LEU A 271 -8.63 -3.31 -14.63
N ARG A 272 -7.74 -4.28 -14.83
CA ARG A 272 -7.61 -5.08 -16.07
C ARG A 272 -8.64 -6.22 -16.16
N GLY A 273 -9.44 -6.47 -15.14
CA GLY A 273 -10.44 -7.53 -15.10
C GLY A 273 -9.84 -8.95 -14.98
N LEU A 274 -8.60 -9.10 -14.49
CA LEU A 274 -7.93 -10.39 -14.42
C LEU A 274 -8.58 -11.31 -13.36
N PRO A 275 -8.44 -12.65 -13.49
CA PRO A 275 -8.89 -13.61 -12.49
C PRO A 275 -8.25 -13.39 -11.12
N LEU A 276 -8.89 -13.84 -10.04
CA LEU A 276 -8.46 -13.59 -8.66
C LEU A 276 -7.04 -14.11 -8.38
N ARG A 277 -6.70 -15.30 -8.88
CA ARG A 277 -5.35 -15.87 -8.80
C ARG A 277 -4.30 -14.94 -9.41
N ASP A 278 -4.59 -14.40 -10.59
CA ASP A 278 -3.66 -13.53 -11.29
C ASP A 278 -3.52 -12.17 -10.59
N ARG A 279 -4.61 -11.64 -9.98
CA ARG A 279 -4.54 -10.44 -9.13
C ARG A 279 -3.60 -10.66 -7.94
N LEU A 280 -3.66 -11.81 -7.27
CA LEU A 280 -2.75 -12.16 -6.18
C LEU A 280 -1.31 -12.28 -6.67
N ARG A 281 -1.07 -12.93 -7.83
CA ARG A 281 0.26 -13.04 -8.42
C ARG A 281 0.85 -11.68 -8.79
N HIS A 282 0.08 -10.77 -9.40
CA HIS A 282 0.50 -9.39 -9.65
C HIS A 282 0.82 -8.65 -8.35
N GLY A 283 0.00 -8.82 -7.29
CA GLY A 283 0.28 -8.30 -5.95
C GLY A 283 1.65 -8.77 -5.43
N HIS A 284 1.93 -10.06 -5.52
CA HIS A 284 3.21 -10.63 -5.09
C HIS A 284 4.40 -10.11 -5.91
N LEU A 285 4.28 -10.02 -7.24
CA LEU A 285 5.36 -9.49 -8.08
C LEU A 285 5.68 -8.04 -7.76
N THR A 286 4.66 -7.21 -7.57
CA THR A 286 4.87 -5.79 -7.24
C THR A 286 5.45 -5.64 -5.83
N ALA A 287 5.00 -6.45 -4.86
CA ALA A 287 5.61 -6.51 -3.54
C ALA A 287 7.08 -6.96 -3.58
N ALA A 288 7.40 -7.97 -4.41
CA ALA A 288 8.77 -8.42 -4.61
C ALA A 288 9.66 -7.32 -5.21
N ALA A 289 9.13 -6.49 -6.11
CA ALA A 289 9.87 -5.33 -6.63
C ALA A 289 10.25 -4.37 -5.50
N ALA A 290 9.31 -4.02 -4.61
CA ALA A 290 9.58 -3.16 -3.46
C ALA A 290 10.59 -3.78 -2.49
N LEU A 291 10.49 -5.09 -2.22
CA LEU A 291 11.41 -5.80 -1.33
C LEU A 291 12.85 -5.86 -1.84
N THR A 292 13.09 -5.70 -3.14
CA THR A 292 14.43 -5.83 -3.77
C THR A 292 15.15 -4.50 -3.96
N VAL A 293 14.64 -3.40 -3.40
CA VAL A 293 15.27 -2.06 -3.44
C VAL A 293 15.35 -1.44 -2.04
N PRO A 294 16.24 -0.45 -1.81
CA PRO A 294 16.43 0.16 -0.48
C PRO A 294 15.42 1.27 -0.15
N GLY A 295 14.25 1.33 -0.75
CA GLY A 295 13.27 2.40 -0.53
C GLY A 295 11.85 1.86 -0.39
N ASP A 296 10.90 2.77 -0.16
CA ASP A 296 9.47 2.45 -0.08
C ASP A 296 8.86 2.21 -1.46
N LEU A 297 9.48 2.74 -2.52
CA LEU A 297 9.02 2.72 -3.89
C LEU A 297 10.03 2.02 -4.80
N ALA A 298 9.53 1.13 -5.65
CA ALA A 298 10.27 0.47 -6.70
C ALA A 298 9.58 0.65 -8.05
N ALA A 299 10.34 0.61 -9.13
CA ALA A 299 9.76 0.46 -10.46
C ALA A 299 9.08 -0.92 -10.55
N PRO A 300 7.77 -1.00 -10.85
CA PRO A 300 7.13 -2.27 -11.07
C PRO A 300 7.73 -2.96 -12.30
N PRO A 301 7.62 -4.30 -12.41
CA PRO A 301 8.03 -4.99 -13.62
C PRO A 301 7.23 -4.51 -14.83
N ALA A 302 7.84 -4.47 -16.00
CA ALA A 302 7.14 -4.18 -17.25
C ALA A 302 5.94 -5.15 -17.40
N ARG A 303 4.82 -4.65 -17.93
CA ARG A 303 3.56 -5.39 -18.02
C ARG A 303 3.72 -6.76 -18.63
N ASP A 304 4.37 -6.86 -19.81
CA ASP A 304 4.57 -8.13 -20.51
C ASP A 304 5.43 -9.10 -19.72
N HIS A 305 6.42 -8.59 -18.96
CA HIS A 305 7.24 -9.43 -18.10
C HIS A 305 6.42 -9.95 -16.91
N ALA A 306 5.65 -9.10 -16.26
CA ALA A 306 4.75 -9.50 -15.18
C ALA A 306 3.72 -10.54 -15.67
N ASP A 307 3.09 -10.31 -16.83
CA ASP A 307 2.08 -11.21 -17.39
C ASP A 307 2.67 -12.59 -17.72
N ARG A 308 3.90 -12.67 -18.25
CA ARG A 308 4.61 -13.96 -18.45
C ARG A 308 4.84 -14.69 -17.13
N LEU A 309 5.27 -13.99 -16.07
CA LEU A 309 5.48 -14.60 -14.77
C LEU A 309 4.16 -15.05 -14.12
N VAL A 310 3.12 -14.25 -14.26
CA VAL A 310 1.78 -14.60 -13.77
C VAL A 310 1.20 -15.83 -14.48
N ALA A 311 1.51 -16.04 -15.75
CA ALA A 311 1.06 -17.18 -16.53
C ALA A 311 1.79 -18.51 -16.22
N LEU A 312 2.84 -18.51 -15.42
CA LEU A 312 3.54 -19.72 -14.99
C LEU A 312 2.59 -20.73 -14.33
N ASP A 313 2.83 -22.01 -14.53
CA ASP A 313 2.13 -23.06 -13.79
C ASP A 313 2.46 -23.00 -12.29
N GLU A 314 1.76 -23.80 -11.47
CA GLU A 314 1.94 -23.79 -10.01
C GLU A 314 3.36 -24.21 -9.58
N ALA A 315 3.93 -25.19 -10.29
CA ALA A 315 5.26 -25.70 -9.96
C ALA A 315 6.35 -24.69 -10.31
N ALA A 316 6.26 -24.04 -11.48
CA ALA A 316 7.18 -23.00 -11.89
C ALA A 316 7.05 -21.74 -11.01
N TRP A 317 5.83 -21.32 -10.68
CA TRP A 317 5.59 -20.22 -9.75
C TRP A 317 6.21 -20.49 -8.38
N GLY A 318 6.02 -21.69 -7.82
CA GLY A 318 6.57 -22.08 -6.51
C GLY A 318 8.11 -22.13 -6.45
N ARG A 319 8.78 -22.22 -7.62
CA ARG A 319 10.26 -22.17 -7.73
C ARG A 319 10.80 -20.78 -8.04
N LEU A 320 9.93 -19.80 -8.30
CA LEU A 320 10.34 -18.46 -8.71
C LEU A 320 11.19 -17.79 -7.62
N ARG A 321 12.36 -17.28 -8.02
CA ARG A 321 13.27 -16.49 -7.19
C ARG A 321 13.51 -15.14 -7.82
N LEU A 322 13.34 -14.07 -7.03
CA LEU A 322 13.44 -12.69 -7.47
C LEU A 322 14.47 -11.96 -6.59
N GLY A 323 15.52 -11.44 -7.21
CA GLY A 323 16.57 -10.67 -6.54
C GLY A 323 16.72 -9.27 -7.13
N PRO A 324 17.60 -8.41 -6.59
CA PRO A 324 17.81 -7.05 -7.08
C PRO A 324 17.99 -7.00 -8.61
N GLY A 325 17.30 -6.06 -9.26
CA GLY A 325 17.35 -5.85 -10.71
C GLY A 325 16.45 -6.77 -11.55
N TRP A 326 15.66 -7.65 -10.95
CA TRP A 326 14.78 -8.56 -11.68
C TRP A 326 13.71 -7.84 -12.52
N THR A 327 13.27 -6.66 -12.10
CA THR A 327 12.23 -5.87 -12.80
C THR A 327 12.72 -5.28 -14.12
N THR A 328 14.05 -5.13 -14.30
CA THR A 328 14.67 -4.51 -15.48
C THR A 328 15.15 -5.53 -16.52
N ARG A 329 15.02 -6.84 -16.24
CA ARG A 329 15.33 -7.87 -17.25
C ARG A 329 14.34 -7.74 -18.39
N ALA A 330 14.76 -6.98 -19.41
CA ALA A 330 14.13 -6.94 -20.71
C ALA A 330 14.10 -8.36 -21.28
N ALA A 331 13.12 -8.63 -22.16
CA ALA A 331 13.04 -9.82 -22.98
C ALA A 331 14.34 -10.01 -23.80
N ALA A 332 15.37 -10.57 -23.17
CA ALA A 332 16.37 -11.31 -23.88
C ALA A 332 15.75 -12.72 -24.03
N GLY A 333 15.27 -13.04 -25.23
CA GLY A 333 15.17 -14.44 -25.61
C GLY A 333 16.55 -15.03 -25.40
N ASP A 334 16.57 -15.99 -24.46
CA ASP A 334 17.38 -17.17 -24.62
C ASP A 334 17.27 -17.99 -23.34
N ASP A 335 16.97 -19.24 -23.54
CA ASP A 335 17.11 -20.32 -22.59
C ASP A 335 18.54 -20.29 -22.02
N GLU A 336 18.73 -19.79 -20.83
CA GLU A 336 19.96 -20.02 -20.09
C GLU A 336 19.65 -20.56 -18.69
N GLU A 337 19.76 -21.87 -18.67
CA GLU A 337 20.12 -22.78 -17.59
C GLU A 337 19.89 -22.32 -16.15
N VAL A 338 18.86 -22.95 -15.57
CA VAL A 338 18.84 -23.27 -14.15
C VAL A 338 20.19 -23.89 -13.76
N ARG A 339 21.15 -23.11 -13.30
CA ARG A 339 22.32 -23.65 -12.61
C ARG A 339 21.86 -24.15 -11.24
N THR A 340 21.70 -25.45 -11.20
CA THR A 340 21.71 -26.24 -9.96
C THR A 340 23.17 -26.40 -9.54
N PRO A 341 23.55 -26.17 -8.26
CA PRO A 341 24.75 -26.73 -7.69
C PRO A 341 24.58 -28.19 -7.35
#